data_a866ef5f90650141789b2dce2f9db181
#
_entry.id   a866ef5f90650141789b2dce2f9db181
#
_cell.length_a   1.000
_cell.length_b   1.000
_cell.length_c   1.000
_cell.angle_alpha   90.00
_cell.angle_beta   90.00
_cell.angle_gamma   90.00
#
_symmetry.space_group_name_H-M   'P 1'
#
loop_
_entity.id
_entity.type
_entity.pdbx_description
1 polymer ?
#
loop_
_entity_poly.entity_id
_entity_poly.type
_entity_poly.pdbx_seq_one_letter_code
_entity_poly.pdbx_strand_id
1 'polypeptide(L)' 'MLHSLWARRHGTKFNGTSYIIQKAGEAVYSDAGKEQLSAQVAYYMNNAQYILKGLQEAGFTVSGGVNAPYIWHTAP' A
#
# COMPACT_ATOMS: atom_id res chain seq x y z
N MET A 1 13.42 12.03 30.34
CA MET A 1 14.68 11.36 29.90
C MET A 1 14.49 10.56 28.62
N LEU A 2 13.56 9.61 28.57
CA LEU A 2 13.37 8.78 27.36
C LEU A 2 12.97 9.60 26.13
N HIS A 3 12.08 10.57 26.30
CA HIS A 3 11.65 11.44 25.21
C HIS A 3 12.81 12.24 24.61
N SER A 4 13.66 12.82 25.46
CA SER A 4 14.79 13.61 24.99
C SER A 4 15.84 12.75 24.26
N LEU A 5 16.08 11.54 24.73
CA LEU A 5 16.97 10.59 24.07
C LEU A 5 16.43 10.17 22.70
N TRP A 6 15.14 9.86 22.64
CA TRP A 6 14.47 9.52 21.40
C TRP A 6 14.50 10.68 20.40
N ALA A 7 14.15 11.89 20.85
CA ALA A 7 14.14 13.07 20.00
C ALA A 7 15.53 13.37 19.42
N ARG A 8 16.57 13.24 20.23
CA ARG A 8 17.95 13.44 19.78
C ARG A 8 18.36 12.40 18.73
N ARG A 9 18.07 11.14 18.99
CA ARG A 9 18.38 10.06 18.04
C ARG A 9 17.61 10.23 16.74
N HIS A 10 16.31 10.45 16.82
CA HIS A 10 15.44 10.64 15.66
C HIS A 10 15.87 11.84 14.82
N GLY A 11 16.10 12.99 15.46
CA GLY A 11 16.50 14.21 14.77
C GLY A 11 17.91 14.13 14.16
N THR A 12 18.77 13.28 14.69
CA THR A 12 20.14 13.09 14.17
C THR A 12 20.17 12.07 13.03
N LYS A 13 19.42 10.97 13.17
CA LYS A 13 19.42 9.87 12.20
C LYS A 13 18.50 10.13 11.02
N PHE A 14 17.39 10.77 11.25
CA PHE A 14 16.34 11.00 10.23
C PHE A 14 16.14 12.50 10.03
N ASN A 15 16.30 12.95 8.81
CA ASN A 15 16.12 14.37 8.46
C ASN A 15 14.67 14.72 8.04
N GLY A 16 13.77 13.76 8.13
CA GLY A 16 12.41 13.92 7.69
C GLY A 16 12.26 13.82 6.18
N THR A 17 11.02 13.90 5.73
CA THR A 17 10.66 13.79 4.32
C THR A 17 10.91 15.12 3.61
N SER A 18 11.39 15.08 2.37
CA SER A 18 11.61 16.30 1.58
C SER A 18 10.30 17.06 1.36
N TYR A 19 10.40 18.37 1.16
CA TYR A 19 9.24 19.23 0.94
C TYR A 19 8.40 18.79 -0.28
N ILE A 20 9.03 18.39 -1.36
CA ILE A 20 8.35 17.91 -2.57
C ILE A 20 7.49 16.69 -2.25
N ILE A 21 8.01 15.74 -1.49
CA ILE A 21 7.27 14.54 -1.09
C ILE A 21 6.16 14.87 -0.11
N GLN A 22 6.36 15.82 0.79
CA GLN A 22 5.29 16.32 1.68
C GLN A 22 4.13 16.92 0.88
N LYS A 23 4.43 17.70 -0.15
CA LYS A 23 3.42 18.27 -1.05
C LYS A 23 2.71 17.19 -1.87
N ALA A 24 3.41 16.17 -2.32
CA ALA A 24 2.80 15.03 -2.98
C ALA A 24 1.84 14.28 -2.05
N GLY A 25 2.24 14.07 -0.79
CA GLY A 25 1.38 13.45 0.23
C GLY A 25 0.12 14.27 0.51
N GLU A 26 0.25 15.60 0.58
CA GLU A 26 -0.89 16.50 0.73
C GLU A 26 -1.86 16.40 -0.46
N ALA A 27 -1.33 16.32 -1.68
CA ALA A 27 -2.13 16.24 -2.89
C ALA A 27 -3.03 15.00 -2.95
N VAL A 28 -2.66 13.92 -2.29
CA VAL A 28 -3.48 12.69 -2.18
C VAL A 28 -4.85 12.98 -1.53
N TYR A 29 -4.91 13.96 -0.63
CA TYR A 29 -6.13 14.35 0.08
C TYR A 29 -6.98 15.37 -0.69
N SER A 30 -6.52 15.87 -1.82
CA SER A 30 -7.35 16.71 -2.71
C SER A 30 -8.44 15.85 -3.36
N ASP A 31 -9.51 16.50 -3.86
CA ASP A 31 -10.61 15.78 -4.52
C ASP A 31 -10.11 15.01 -5.75
N ALA A 32 -9.29 15.66 -6.58
CA ALA A 32 -8.67 15.01 -7.74
C ALA A 32 -7.74 13.86 -7.33
N GLY A 33 -6.95 14.05 -6.27
CA GLY A 33 -6.06 13.02 -5.75
C GLY A 33 -6.80 11.81 -5.22
N LYS A 34 -7.88 12.00 -4.50
CA LYS A 34 -8.74 10.92 -4.00
C LYS A 34 -9.39 10.15 -5.13
N GLU A 35 -9.89 10.83 -6.15
CA GLU A 35 -10.49 10.19 -7.31
C GLU A 35 -9.47 9.33 -8.05
N GLN A 36 -8.29 9.86 -8.34
CA GLN A 36 -7.22 9.14 -9.01
C GLN A 36 -6.74 7.94 -8.20
N LEU A 37 -6.57 8.12 -6.89
CA LEU A 37 -6.15 7.04 -6.00
C LEU A 37 -7.19 5.93 -5.97
N SER A 38 -8.46 6.28 -5.85
CA SER A 38 -9.55 5.30 -5.84
C SER A 38 -9.58 4.49 -7.15
N ALA A 39 -9.42 5.15 -8.28
CA ALA A 39 -9.36 4.47 -9.59
C ALA A 39 -8.16 3.53 -9.69
N GLN A 40 -7.00 3.96 -9.20
CA GLN A 40 -5.77 3.15 -9.20
C GLN A 40 -5.92 1.91 -8.30
N VAL A 41 -6.46 2.08 -7.10
CA VAL A 41 -6.69 0.97 -6.17
C VAL A 41 -7.70 -0.01 -6.76
N ALA A 42 -8.78 0.48 -7.38
CA ALA A 42 -9.76 -0.36 -8.03
C ALA A 42 -9.14 -1.20 -9.16
N TYR A 43 -8.23 -0.61 -9.93
CA TYR A 43 -7.50 -1.33 -10.98
C TYR A 43 -6.68 -2.49 -10.41
N TYR A 44 -5.90 -2.24 -9.36
CA TYR A 44 -5.10 -3.28 -8.72
C TYR A 44 -5.97 -4.38 -8.09
N MET A 45 -7.08 -3.99 -7.46
CA MET A 45 -7.99 -4.96 -6.85
C MET A 45 -8.73 -5.81 -7.88
N ASN A 46 -9.08 -5.24 -9.03
CA ASN A 46 -9.64 -6.00 -10.14
C ASN A 46 -8.64 -7.03 -10.69
N ASN A 47 -7.37 -6.65 -10.80
CA ASN A 47 -6.32 -7.58 -11.20
C ASN A 47 -6.18 -8.72 -10.19
N ALA A 48 -6.22 -8.42 -8.90
CA ALA A 48 -6.15 -9.43 -7.84
C ALA A 48 -7.32 -10.41 -7.92
N GLN A 49 -8.53 -9.92 -8.15
CA GLN A 49 -9.72 -10.77 -8.30
C GLN A 49 -9.62 -11.69 -9.51
N TYR A 50 -9.12 -11.17 -10.62
CA TYR A 50 -8.91 -11.95 -11.84
C TYR A 50 -7.91 -13.08 -11.62
N ILE A 51 -6.78 -12.79 -10.99
CA ILE A 51 -5.74 -13.79 -10.66
C ILE A 51 -6.27 -14.81 -9.67
N LEU A 52 -6.96 -14.36 -8.61
CA LEU A 52 -7.55 -15.22 -7.58
C LEU A 52 -8.49 -16.24 -8.21
N LYS A 53 -9.39 -15.77 -9.06
CA LYS A 53 -10.35 -16.62 -9.76
C LYS A 53 -9.65 -17.63 -10.66
N GLY A 54 -8.67 -17.19 -11.43
CA GLY A 54 -7.90 -18.08 -12.32
C GLY A 54 -7.16 -19.18 -11.55
N LEU A 55 -6.55 -18.83 -10.42
CA LEU A 55 -5.85 -19.81 -9.58
C LEU A 55 -6.84 -20.82 -8.94
N GLN A 56 -8.00 -20.34 -8.48
CA GLN A 56 -9.04 -21.23 -7.94
C GLN A 56 -9.56 -22.20 -9.01
N GLU A 57 -9.82 -21.72 -10.21
CA GLU A 57 -10.26 -22.56 -11.33
C GLU A 57 -9.20 -23.57 -11.74
N ALA A 58 -7.91 -23.24 -11.58
CA ALA A 58 -6.81 -24.15 -11.83
C ALA A 58 -6.59 -25.19 -10.72
N GLY A 59 -7.35 -25.10 -9.63
CA GLY A 59 -7.30 -26.07 -8.52
C GLY A 59 -6.32 -25.73 -7.40
N PHE A 60 -5.78 -24.52 -7.38
CA PHE A 60 -4.90 -24.09 -6.28
C PHE A 60 -5.71 -23.64 -5.06
N THR A 61 -5.20 -23.94 -3.88
CA THR A 61 -5.72 -23.37 -2.64
C THR A 61 -5.09 -21.99 -2.46
N VAL A 62 -5.93 -20.95 -2.44
CA VAL A 62 -5.49 -19.55 -2.43
C VAL A 62 -6.14 -18.78 -1.28
N SER A 63 -5.43 -17.76 -0.82
CA SER A 63 -5.92 -16.80 0.16
C SER A 63 -5.42 -15.40 -0.18
N GLY A 64 -6.09 -14.37 0.35
CA GLY A 64 -5.75 -12.98 0.07
C GLY A 64 -6.58 -12.40 -1.08
N GLY A 65 -6.14 -11.26 -1.60
CA GLY A 65 -6.81 -10.58 -2.71
C GLY A 65 -8.09 -9.83 -2.33
N VAL A 66 -8.39 -9.68 -1.03
CA VAL A 66 -9.60 -9.00 -0.54
C VAL A 66 -9.29 -7.58 -0.11
N ASN A 67 -8.34 -7.39 0.80
CA ASN A 67 -7.97 -6.08 1.35
C ASN A 67 -6.67 -5.54 0.78
N ALA A 68 -5.94 -6.37 0.05
CA ALA A 68 -4.69 -6.02 -0.61
C ALA A 68 -4.55 -6.86 -1.88
N PRO A 69 -3.74 -6.41 -2.87
CA PRO A 69 -3.59 -7.15 -4.13
C PRO A 69 -2.71 -8.39 -4.01
N TYR A 70 -2.31 -8.78 -2.82
CA TYR A 70 -1.45 -9.94 -2.59
C TYR A 70 -2.28 -11.21 -2.48
N ILE A 71 -1.83 -12.23 -3.17
CA ILE A 71 -2.47 -13.55 -3.20
C ILE A 71 -1.43 -14.59 -2.82
N TRP A 72 -1.78 -15.45 -1.89
CA TRP A 72 -0.95 -16.56 -1.46
C TRP A 72 -1.55 -17.86 -1.95
N HIS A 73 -0.73 -18.74 -2.46
CA HIS A 73 -1.16 -20.07 -2.87
C HIS A 73 -0.20 -21.13 -2.32
N THR A 74 -0.73 -22.33 -2.13
CA THR A 74 0.09 -23.47 -1.76
C THR A 74 0.81 -23.99 -3.01
N ALA A 75 2.11 -24.23 -2.90
CA ALA A 75 2.86 -24.83 -3.99
C ALA A 75 2.36 -26.27 -4.26
N PRO A 76 2.33 -26.71 -5.51
CA PRO A 76 1.92 -28.06 -5.85
C PRO A 76 2.89 -29.13 -5.32
#